data_c8d044932baf42d1209ce0fe5f054d6a
#
_entry.id   c8d044932baf42d1209ce0fe5f054d6a
#
_cell.length_a   1.000
_cell.length_b   1.000
_cell.length_c   1.000
_cell.angle_alpha   90.00
_cell.angle_beta   90.00
_cell.angle_gamma   90.00
#
_symmetry.space_group_name_H-M   'P 1'
#
loop_
_entity.id
_entity.type
_entity.pdbx_description
1 polymer ?
#
loop_
_entity_poly.entity_id
_entity_poly.type
_entity_poly.pdbx_seq_one_letter_code
_entity_poly.pdbx_strand_id
1 'polypeptide(L)'
;MPYDERYTPYIKQAGLLPWILLVSRSTPNLNAPLVSALVDRWRPETHHLRTGETTMTLEDVSLITGLAIDGRPLCMSTDSDGWREQMIALISMAPTEAEADVEEGEEKKKRERKAVGAAFTWIQNNFATCPPDATNDVIQTHARVYMWYIVSRTLF
;
A
#
# COMPACT_ATOMS: atom_id res chain seq x y z
N MET A 1 9.71 -7.26 -0.31
CA MET A 1 10.62 -6.80 -1.38
C MET A 1 11.77 -6.02 -0.75
N PRO A 2 13.04 -6.28 -1.09
CA PRO A 2 14.18 -5.51 -0.59
C PRO A 2 14.17 -4.09 -1.17
N TYR A 3 14.71 -3.14 -0.41
CA TYR A 3 14.92 -1.77 -0.87
C TYR A 3 16.15 -1.72 -1.79
N ASP A 4 16.03 -1.04 -2.91
CA ASP A 4 17.14 -0.76 -3.82
C ASP A 4 17.41 0.74 -3.82
N GLU A 5 18.66 1.14 -3.57
CA GLU A 5 19.04 2.56 -3.47
C GLU A 5 18.78 3.35 -4.76
N ARG A 6 18.74 2.67 -5.91
CA ARG A 6 18.38 3.27 -7.20
C ARG A 6 16.95 3.80 -7.25
N TYR A 7 16.07 3.34 -6.34
CA TYR A 7 14.68 3.83 -6.24
C TYR A 7 14.58 5.18 -5.51
N THR A 8 15.60 5.55 -4.72
CA THR A 8 15.57 6.75 -3.86
C THR A 8 15.16 8.04 -4.58
N PRO A 9 15.67 8.38 -5.77
CA PRO A 9 15.27 9.60 -6.47
C PRO A 9 13.78 9.63 -6.80
N TYR A 10 13.22 8.52 -7.25
CA TYR A 10 11.81 8.40 -7.63
C TYR A 10 10.89 8.45 -6.41
N ILE A 11 11.27 7.78 -5.33
CA ILE A 11 10.55 7.78 -4.04
C ILE A 11 10.54 9.19 -3.43
N LYS A 12 11.68 9.89 -3.50
CA LYS A 12 11.80 11.28 -3.05
C LYS A 12 10.91 12.22 -3.86
N GLN A 13 10.90 12.06 -5.19
CA GLN A 13 10.04 12.84 -6.08
C GLN A 13 8.56 12.62 -5.78
N ALA A 14 8.17 11.41 -5.40
CA ALA A 14 6.80 11.08 -4.99
C ALA A 14 6.42 11.57 -3.57
N GLY A 15 7.36 12.15 -2.80
CA GLY A 15 7.13 12.59 -1.42
C GLY A 15 6.99 11.47 -0.39
N LEU A 16 7.26 10.20 -0.78
CA LEU A 16 7.06 9.01 0.07
C LEU A 16 8.31 8.58 0.83
N LEU A 17 9.44 9.25 0.64
CA LEU A 17 10.71 8.82 1.24
C LEU A 17 10.67 8.76 2.78
N PRO A 18 10.12 9.75 3.51
CA PRO A 18 10.05 9.69 4.96
C PRO A 18 9.28 8.46 5.45
N TRP A 19 8.12 8.20 4.84
CA TRP A 19 7.28 7.06 5.17
C TRP A 19 7.97 5.72 4.92
N ILE A 20 8.56 5.55 3.74
CA ILE A 20 9.25 4.31 3.36
C ILE A 20 10.45 4.06 4.28
N LEU A 21 11.23 5.08 4.65
CA LEU A 21 12.32 4.95 5.60
C LEU A 21 11.83 4.58 7.01
N LEU A 22 10.71 5.12 7.43
CA LEU A 22 10.10 4.79 8.72
C LEU A 22 9.70 3.29 8.74
N VAL A 23 8.97 2.83 7.73
CA VAL A 23 8.45 1.46 7.67
C VAL A 23 9.55 0.43 7.40
N SER A 24 10.60 0.77 6.65
CA SER A 24 11.70 -0.14 6.34
C SER A 24 12.66 -0.37 7.51
N ARG A 25 12.78 0.61 8.42
CA ARG A 25 13.71 0.54 9.55
C ARG A 25 13.18 -0.19 10.77
N SER A 26 11.88 -0.18 10.99
CA SER A 26 11.24 -0.91 12.07
C SER A 26 9.77 -1.15 11.73
N THR A 27 9.37 -2.40 11.67
CA THR A 27 7.96 -2.71 11.92
C THR A 27 7.72 -2.38 13.40
N PRO A 28 6.96 -1.32 13.73
CA PRO A 28 6.64 -1.06 15.11
C PRO A 28 5.93 -2.29 15.66
N ASN A 29 6.45 -2.84 16.76
CA ASN A 29 5.78 -3.94 17.44
C ASN A 29 4.39 -3.46 17.85
N LEU A 30 3.38 -3.98 17.19
CA LEU A 30 2.00 -3.66 17.49
C LEU A 30 1.71 -4.11 18.94
N ASN A 31 1.48 -3.15 19.81
CA ASN A 31 1.02 -3.45 21.17
C ASN A 31 -0.48 -3.82 21.11
N ALA A 32 -0.76 -5.11 20.90
CA ALA A 32 -2.12 -5.60 20.72
C ALA A 32 -3.05 -5.22 21.89
N PRO A 33 -2.65 -5.31 23.18
CA PRO A 33 -3.45 -4.83 24.31
C PRO A 33 -3.80 -3.33 24.23
N LEU A 34 -2.83 -2.49 23.83
CA LEU A 34 -3.07 -1.05 23.67
C LEU A 34 -4.05 -0.78 22.52
N VAL A 35 -3.86 -1.45 21.37
CA VAL A 35 -4.76 -1.29 20.23
C VAL A 35 -6.18 -1.72 20.58
N SER A 36 -6.35 -2.88 21.25
CA SER A 36 -7.66 -3.31 21.74
C SER A 36 -8.29 -2.29 22.68
N ALA A 37 -7.54 -1.75 23.63
CA ALA A 37 -8.04 -0.73 24.55
C ALA A 37 -8.44 0.58 23.85
N LEU A 38 -7.78 0.95 22.77
CA LEU A 38 -8.16 2.10 21.94
C LEU A 38 -9.41 1.83 21.11
N VAL A 39 -9.51 0.64 20.50
CA VAL A 39 -10.70 0.21 19.74
C VAL A 39 -11.94 0.16 20.63
N ASP A 40 -11.83 -0.38 21.86
CA ASP A 40 -12.93 -0.43 22.83
C ASP A 40 -13.42 0.96 23.25
N ARG A 41 -12.58 1.98 23.11
CA ARG A 41 -12.91 3.36 23.45
C ARG A 41 -13.26 4.22 22.23
N TRP A 42 -13.12 3.68 21.03
CA TRP A 42 -13.46 4.38 19.82
C TRP A 42 -14.97 4.47 19.63
N ARG A 43 -15.46 5.66 19.27
CA ARG A 43 -16.85 5.89 18.86
C ARG A 43 -16.90 6.10 17.36
N PRO A 44 -17.36 5.11 16.59
CA PRO A 44 -17.36 5.22 15.12
C PRO A 44 -18.32 6.31 14.61
N GLU A 45 -19.38 6.65 15.37
CA GLU A 45 -20.37 7.66 14.99
C GLU A 45 -19.79 9.08 14.99
N THR A 46 -18.86 9.33 15.90
CA THR A 46 -18.27 10.68 16.10
C THR A 46 -16.79 10.75 15.74
N HIS A 47 -16.17 9.60 15.47
CA HIS A 47 -14.73 9.45 15.22
C HIS A 47 -13.85 9.99 16.37
N HIS A 48 -14.31 9.79 17.64
CA HIS A 48 -13.60 10.22 18.82
C HIS A 48 -13.36 9.08 19.81
N LEU A 49 -12.36 9.23 20.68
CA LEU A 49 -12.15 8.35 21.81
C LEU A 49 -13.08 8.75 22.98
N ARG A 50 -13.58 7.77 23.74
CA ARG A 50 -14.48 7.99 24.89
C ARG A 50 -13.89 8.84 26.03
N THR A 51 -12.59 9.08 26.04
CA THR A 51 -11.86 9.83 27.06
C THR A 51 -11.93 11.35 26.89
N GLY A 52 -12.79 11.85 26.01
CA GLY A 52 -12.97 13.26 25.65
C GLY A 52 -13.15 13.41 24.14
N GLU A 53 -13.18 14.64 23.66
CA GLU A 53 -13.20 14.92 22.20
C GLU A 53 -11.81 14.77 21.56
N THR A 54 -11.11 13.70 21.92
CA THR A 54 -9.75 13.42 21.44
C THR A 54 -9.82 12.51 20.23
N THR A 55 -9.27 12.95 19.13
CA THR A 55 -9.09 12.15 17.90
C THR A 55 -7.71 12.39 17.33
N MET A 56 -7.25 11.46 16.47
CA MET A 56 -6.03 11.66 15.70
C MET A 56 -6.32 12.63 14.56
N THR A 57 -5.56 13.70 14.48
CA THR A 57 -5.70 14.70 13.39
C THR A 57 -4.82 14.32 12.20
N LEU A 58 -5.09 14.92 11.05
CA LEU A 58 -4.20 14.79 9.89
C LEU A 58 -2.80 15.35 10.17
N GLU A 59 -2.70 16.37 11.03
CA GLU A 59 -1.43 16.94 11.46
C GLU A 59 -0.62 15.92 12.27
N ASP A 60 -1.25 15.18 13.20
CA ASP A 60 -0.59 14.10 13.94
C ASP A 60 -0.09 13.01 12.99
N VAL A 61 -0.90 12.62 12.01
CA VAL A 61 -0.50 11.65 10.99
C VAL A 61 0.68 12.18 10.18
N SER A 62 0.67 13.44 9.78
CA SER A 62 1.78 14.07 9.05
C SER A 62 3.07 14.08 9.86
N LEU A 63 2.99 14.45 11.14
CA LEU A 63 4.15 14.47 12.05
C LEU A 63 4.75 13.07 12.26
N ILE A 64 3.91 12.05 12.37
CA ILE A 64 4.35 10.66 12.58
C ILE A 64 4.94 10.06 11.28
N THR A 65 4.29 10.29 10.16
CA THR A 65 4.61 9.62 8.89
C THR A 65 5.57 10.41 8.01
N GLY A 66 5.67 11.72 8.22
CA GLY A 66 6.37 12.65 7.33
C GLY A 66 5.66 12.85 5.98
N LEU A 67 4.39 12.43 5.85
CA LEU A 67 3.60 12.64 4.65
C LEU A 67 2.96 14.03 4.66
N ALA A 68 2.85 14.65 3.48
CA ALA A 68 2.12 15.90 3.31
C ALA A 68 0.61 15.68 3.55
N ILE A 69 -0.05 16.69 4.13
CA ILE A 69 -1.50 16.70 4.38
C ILE A 69 -2.27 17.56 3.39
N ASP A 70 -1.58 18.13 2.44
CA ASP A 70 -2.13 18.89 1.32
C ASP A 70 -2.36 17.96 0.12
N GLY A 71 -3.34 18.28 -0.70
CA GLY A 71 -3.64 17.52 -1.90
C GLY A 71 -5.13 17.29 -2.09
N ARG A 72 -5.47 16.46 -3.07
CA ARG A 72 -6.85 16.05 -3.32
C ARG A 72 -7.18 14.81 -2.50
N PRO A 73 -8.35 14.75 -1.83
CA PRO A 73 -8.78 13.53 -1.18
C PRO A 73 -8.92 12.39 -2.19
N LEU A 74 -8.46 11.20 -1.82
CA LEU A 74 -8.72 10.00 -2.60
C LEU A 74 -10.22 9.70 -2.55
N CYS A 75 -10.89 9.92 -3.67
CA CYS A 75 -12.24 9.38 -3.86
C CYS A 75 -12.08 7.93 -4.29
N MET A 76 -12.35 6.99 -3.39
CA MET A 76 -12.33 5.57 -3.73
C MET A 76 -13.53 5.28 -4.64
N SER A 77 -13.25 4.99 -5.91
CA SER A 77 -14.22 4.38 -6.80
C SER A 77 -14.32 2.90 -6.46
N THR A 78 -15.52 2.38 -6.31
CA THR A 78 -15.79 0.94 -6.22
C THR A 78 -15.78 0.28 -7.60
N ASP A 79 -15.57 1.08 -8.66
CA ASP A 79 -15.46 0.60 -10.02
C ASP A 79 -14.08 0.00 -10.24
N SER A 80 -14.05 -1.30 -10.38
CA SER A 80 -12.84 -2.10 -10.62
C SER A 80 -12.60 -2.40 -12.11
N ASP A 81 -13.43 -1.86 -12.98
CA ASP A 81 -13.24 -2.07 -14.41
C ASP A 81 -12.00 -1.30 -14.91
N GLY A 82 -11.21 -1.95 -15.78
CA GLY A 82 -10.02 -1.33 -16.37
C GLY A 82 -8.76 -1.32 -15.49
N TRP A 83 -8.74 -1.96 -14.33
CA TRP A 83 -7.55 -1.97 -13.47
C TRP A 83 -6.34 -2.64 -14.13
N ARG A 84 -6.55 -3.66 -14.98
CA ARG A 84 -5.47 -4.34 -15.70
C ARG A 84 -4.81 -3.43 -16.72
N GLU A 85 -5.61 -2.69 -17.48
CA GLU A 85 -5.14 -1.71 -18.44
C GLU A 85 -4.35 -0.60 -17.76
N GLN A 86 -4.80 -0.15 -16.60
CA GLN A 86 -4.07 0.82 -15.77
C GLN A 86 -2.74 0.25 -15.28
N MET A 87 -2.70 -1.00 -14.82
CA MET A 87 -1.46 -1.67 -14.45
C MET A 87 -0.49 -1.76 -15.63
N ILE A 88 -0.96 -2.21 -16.79
CA ILE A 88 -0.13 -2.31 -17.99
C ILE A 88 0.43 -0.93 -18.37
N ALA A 89 -0.38 0.12 -18.28
CA ALA A 89 0.08 1.49 -18.57
C ALA A 89 1.13 2.00 -17.55
N LEU A 90 1.05 1.57 -16.28
CA LEU A 90 1.91 2.06 -15.21
C LEU A 90 3.18 1.21 -15.01
N ILE A 91 3.08 -0.10 -15.15
CA ILE A 91 4.15 -1.06 -14.83
C ILE A 91 4.44 -2.06 -15.96
N SER A 92 3.82 -1.86 -17.12
CA SER A 92 4.01 -2.65 -18.36
C SER A 92 3.57 -4.11 -18.28
N MET A 93 2.93 -4.53 -17.20
CA MET A 93 2.39 -5.89 -17.05
C MET A 93 1.25 -5.94 -16.02
N ALA A 94 0.42 -6.97 -16.16
CA ALA A 94 -0.66 -7.28 -15.21
C ALA A 94 -0.83 -8.81 -15.11
N PRO A 95 -1.36 -9.34 -14.00
CA PRO A 95 -1.64 -10.75 -13.87
C PRO A 95 -2.70 -11.21 -14.87
N THR A 96 -2.58 -12.45 -15.34
CA THR A 96 -3.63 -13.10 -16.12
C THR A 96 -4.86 -13.40 -15.23
N GLU A 97 -6.01 -13.72 -15.85
CA GLU A 97 -7.22 -14.07 -15.05
C GLU A 97 -6.97 -15.27 -14.14
N ALA A 98 -6.26 -16.28 -14.64
CA ALA A 98 -5.92 -17.47 -13.85
C ALA A 98 -4.98 -17.18 -12.66
N GLU A 99 -4.05 -16.22 -12.79
CA GLU A 99 -3.13 -15.82 -11.72
C GLU A 99 -3.79 -14.92 -10.67
N ALA A 100 -4.84 -14.20 -11.05
CA ALA A 100 -5.59 -13.35 -10.13
C ALA A 100 -6.51 -14.17 -9.19
N ASP A 101 -6.94 -15.36 -9.62
CA ASP A 101 -7.87 -16.21 -8.87
C ASP A 101 -7.18 -17.20 -7.89
N VAL A 102 -5.85 -17.32 -7.91
CA VAL A 102 -5.09 -18.38 -7.18
C VAL A 102 -4.98 -18.16 -5.65
N GLU A 103 -5.32 -16.99 -5.11
CA GLU A 103 -5.17 -16.72 -3.66
C GLU A 103 -6.39 -17.00 -2.78
N GLU A 104 -7.49 -17.53 -3.30
CA GLU A 104 -8.58 -18.01 -2.45
C GLU A 104 -8.43 -19.51 -2.17
N GLY A 105 -7.94 -19.83 -0.97
CA GLY A 105 -7.80 -21.21 -0.48
C GLY A 105 -9.08 -22.04 -0.67
N GLU A 106 -8.89 -23.32 -0.88
CA GLU A 106 -9.79 -24.37 -1.40
C GLU A 106 -11.16 -24.58 -0.71
N GLU A 107 -11.61 -23.74 0.20
CA GLU A 107 -12.85 -23.98 0.97
C GLU A 107 -13.82 -22.81 1.12
N LYS A 108 -13.95 -21.89 0.19
CA LYS A 108 -15.09 -20.95 0.23
C LYS A 108 -15.84 -20.92 -1.08
N LYS A 109 -17.11 -21.41 -0.99
CA LYS A 109 -18.16 -21.36 -2.02
C LYS A 109 -17.93 -20.21 -3.02
N LYS A 110 -17.82 -20.59 -4.31
CA LYS A 110 -17.91 -19.74 -5.50
C LYS A 110 -18.94 -18.61 -5.33
N ARG A 111 -18.54 -17.51 -4.73
CA ARG A 111 -19.07 -16.22 -5.08
C ARG A 111 -18.11 -15.70 -6.16
N GLU A 112 -18.62 -15.45 -7.33
CA GLU A 112 -17.91 -14.79 -8.44
C GLU A 112 -17.43 -13.40 -7.99
N ARG A 113 -16.38 -13.36 -7.19
CA ARG A 113 -15.67 -12.12 -6.88
C ARG A 113 -14.62 -11.95 -7.94
N LYS A 114 -14.91 -11.09 -8.91
CA LYS A 114 -13.95 -10.64 -9.91
C LYS A 114 -12.76 -10.04 -9.16
N ALA A 115 -11.54 -10.48 -9.43
CA ALA A 115 -10.33 -9.92 -8.83
C ALA A 115 -10.22 -8.42 -9.15
N VAL A 116 -9.95 -7.61 -8.13
CA VAL A 116 -9.93 -6.13 -8.19
C VAL A 116 -8.50 -5.58 -8.19
N GLY A 117 -7.50 -6.43 -8.30
CA GLY A 117 -6.09 -6.02 -8.28
C GLY A 117 -5.14 -7.20 -8.39
N ALA A 118 -3.84 -6.93 -8.32
CA ALA A 118 -2.80 -7.95 -8.33
C ALA A 118 -2.50 -8.41 -6.89
N ALA A 119 -2.37 -9.72 -6.72
CA ALA A 119 -1.96 -10.32 -5.47
C ALA A 119 -0.52 -9.89 -5.08
N PHE A 120 -0.24 -9.76 -3.78
CA PHE A 120 1.10 -9.42 -3.30
C PHE A 120 2.15 -10.47 -3.69
N THR A 121 1.78 -11.74 -3.72
CA THR A 121 2.65 -12.84 -4.19
C THR A 121 3.00 -12.68 -5.66
N TRP A 122 2.04 -12.31 -6.51
CA TRP A 122 2.30 -12.03 -7.92
C TRP A 122 3.28 -10.86 -8.08
N ILE A 123 3.11 -9.77 -7.30
CA ILE A 123 4.01 -8.62 -7.32
C ILE A 123 5.42 -9.06 -6.90
N GLN A 124 5.54 -9.85 -5.83
CA GLN A 124 6.84 -10.35 -5.35
C GLN A 124 7.52 -11.26 -6.38
N ASN A 125 6.77 -12.13 -7.05
CA ASN A 125 7.34 -13.06 -8.03
C ASN A 125 7.86 -12.34 -9.28
N ASN A 126 7.22 -11.25 -9.70
CA ASN A 126 7.58 -10.54 -10.92
C ASN A 126 8.54 -9.37 -10.70
N PHE A 127 8.58 -8.79 -9.49
CA PHE A 127 9.34 -7.57 -9.18
C PHE A 127 10.25 -7.72 -7.96
N ALA A 128 10.59 -8.93 -7.53
CA ALA A 128 11.39 -9.18 -6.32
C ALA A 128 12.68 -8.37 -6.29
N THR A 129 13.39 -8.34 -7.40
CA THR A 129 14.70 -7.66 -7.54
C THR A 129 14.78 -6.95 -8.88
N CYS A 130 15.29 -5.71 -8.86
CA CYS A 130 15.59 -4.98 -10.08
C CYS A 130 16.91 -5.48 -10.70
N PRO A 131 16.96 -5.78 -11.99
CA PRO A 131 18.19 -6.19 -12.67
C PRO A 131 19.34 -5.19 -12.44
N PRO A 132 20.60 -5.66 -12.31
CA PRO A 132 21.74 -4.78 -12.07
C PRO A 132 22.02 -3.84 -13.24
N ASP A 133 21.75 -4.29 -14.46
CA ASP A 133 21.95 -3.60 -15.74
C ASP A 133 20.67 -2.92 -16.26
N ALA A 134 19.67 -2.72 -15.37
CA ALA A 134 18.39 -2.14 -15.73
C ALA A 134 18.55 -0.70 -16.27
N THR A 135 17.80 -0.37 -17.31
CA THR A 135 17.66 1.00 -17.80
C THR A 135 16.87 1.87 -16.80
N ASN A 136 16.97 3.18 -16.95
CA ASN A 136 16.25 4.11 -16.08
C ASN A 136 14.73 3.86 -16.07
N ASP A 137 14.13 3.48 -17.19
CA ASP A 137 12.70 3.20 -17.28
C ASP A 137 12.32 1.94 -16.50
N VAL A 138 13.18 0.91 -16.54
CA VAL A 138 12.99 -0.32 -15.74
C VAL A 138 13.14 -0.02 -14.25
N ILE A 139 14.15 0.77 -13.86
CA ILE A 139 14.34 1.20 -12.46
C ILE A 139 13.13 2.01 -11.98
N GLN A 140 12.61 2.93 -12.79
CA GLN A 140 11.43 3.72 -12.46
C GLN A 140 10.18 2.83 -12.28
N THR A 141 10.00 1.83 -13.15
CA THR A 141 8.91 0.86 -13.05
C THR A 141 9.00 0.07 -11.75
N HIS A 142 10.18 -0.48 -11.42
CA HIS A 142 10.40 -1.19 -10.15
C HIS A 142 10.22 -0.29 -8.94
N ALA A 143 10.67 0.97 -8.98
CA ALA A 143 10.45 1.95 -7.92
C ALA A 143 8.95 2.23 -7.70
N ARG A 144 8.17 2.33 -8.78
CA ARG A 144 6.71 2.53 -8.73
C ARG A 144 6.01 1.32 -8.10
N VAL A 145 6.38 0.10 -8.50
CA VAL A 145 5.85 -1.13 -7.91
C VAL A 145 6.25 -1.25 -6.43
N TYR A 146 7.49 -0.90 -6.09
CA TYR A 146 7.96 -0.91 -4.71
C TYR A 146 7.15 0.05 -3.83
N MET A 147 6.94 1.30 -4.27
CA MET A 147 6.12 2.28 -3.55
C MET A 147 4.69 1.75 -3.37
N TRP A 148 4.08 1.24 -4.42
CA TRP A 148 2.75 0.67 -4.34
C TRP A 148 2.67 -0.50 -3.36
N TYR A 149 3.61 -1.45 -3.42
CA TYR A 149 3.68 -2.58 -2.51
C TYR A 149 3.79 -2.15 -1.04
N ILE A 150 4.67 -1.19 -0.73
CA ILE A 150 4.85 -0.71 0.65
C ILE A 150 3.60 0.03 1.13
N VAL A 151 3.07 0.96 0.34
CA VAL A 151 1.86 1.75 0.69
C VAL A 151 0.67 0.83 0.93
N SER A 152 0.42 -0.13 0.03
CA SER A 152 -0.71 -1.06 0.17
C SER A 152 -0.61 -1.97 1.39
N ARG A 153 0.60 -2.33 1.83
CA ARG A 153 0.80 -3.18 3.01
C ARG A 153 0.78 -2.45 4.34
N THR A 154 0.97 -1.14 4.32
CA THR A 154 1.20 -0.37 5.55
C THR A 154 0.12 0.65 5.85
N LEU A 155 -0.64 1.08 4.84
CA LEU A 155 -1.72 2.05 4.99
C LEU A 155 -3.11 1.45 4.75
N PHE A 156 -3.20 0.27 4.13
CA PHE A 156 -4.43 -0.45 3.81
C PHE A 156 -4.34 -1.92 4.20
#